data_916b689103f29b54b9a77b8cfda242e7
#
_entry.id   916b689103f29b54b9a77b8cfda242e7
#
_cell.length_a   1.000
_cell.length_b   1.000
_cell.length_c   1.000
_cell.angle_alpha   90.00
_cell.angle_beta   90.00
_cell.angle_gamma   90.00
#
_symmetry.space_group_name_H-M   'P 1'
#
loop_
_entity.id
_entity.type
_entity.pdbx_description
1 polymer ?
#
loop_
_entity_poly.entity_id
_entity_poly.type
_entity_poly.pdbx_seq_one_letter_code
_entity_poly.pdbx_strand_id
1 'polypeptide(L)'
;KDRRCTFEKILQRSRINKLQNNFYFVLKMGRMGITFVALLGFFASVHGDTTAPVFTMCVPEIYWKDCVNMMKDSAAKGIPVSCITGRDRYECVEKVGKKEADVVAVDPEDMYLAAKNNFASDPGYNVIEQIRTKEEPDEPYRYEAVAVIHKDLEIFDPQSFRGLNSCHTGVGRNVGYKIPITKLTAMGVLANINDPEYSARENEIRALSTLFSRGCLVGKWSPDPAINKKLKEKYSNMCELCEDPVKCDYPDKFSGYEGALRCLAHNGGQVAFTKVIYVKRFFGLPVGKSPAVPTNENPSDFAYFCPDGTKVPIDAHTKPCTWAARPWQGYMTNGQVSDITSVQKEIEKLGTLGEEEKADWWKDLLLLDEKTVPIISDKISPEQHLENSKYLDVIERNSGAPERDARWCVWSDESLAKCHALAKAAHSRDARPRLDCKLEKDQEACLTTLRDEGAELVILTGGAVKKAIEEFNVKPIIAENYGNGSTKFSERPAVAVVKKDSSINKLADLKDKKSCHTFYKNDFAGWLAPVQVLKKAGLITSEEGLGEFFSGSCAPGASKTSPLCQQCIGDMESQDDQTKEATRCQPTQAEDFSGSKGALSYVINLISVYCLFLVPYQSHSN
;
A
#
# COMPACT_ATOMS: atom_id res chain seq x y z
N LYS A 1 -30.04 13.06 -17.51
CA LYS A 1 -29.50 14.20 -18.30
C LYS A 1 -28.23 14.62 -17.56
N ASP A 2 -27.10 14.38 -18.17
CA ASP A 2 -25.74 14.81 -17.88
C ASP A 2 -24.75 13.65 -17.59
N ARG A 3 -24.45 12.89 -18.64
CA ARG A 3 -23.32 11.95 -18.65
C ARG A 3 -22.49 12.07 -19.95
N ARG A 4 -22.50 13.25 -20.60
CA ARG A 4 -21.87 13.42 -21.92
C ARG A 4 -20.52 14.15 -21.95
N CYS A 5 -19.95 14.57 -20.82
CA CYS A 5 -18.77 15.45 -20.82
C CYS A 5 -17.39 14.82 -20.68
N THR A 6 -17.29 13.49 -20.48
CA THR A 6 -16.01 12.85 -20.06
C THR A 6 -15.11 12.37 -21.20
N PHE A 7 -15.62 12.28 -22.41
CA PHE A 7 -14.90 11.64 -23.53
C PHE A 7 -13.91 12.55 -24.27
N GLU A 8 -14.15 13.85 -24.31
CA GLU A 8 -13.24 14.79 -25.00
C GLU A 8 -11.88 14.97 -24.30
N LYS A 9 -11.83 14.80 -22.97
CA LYS A 9 -10.57 14.95 -22.22
C LYS A 9 -9.60 13.76 -22.37
N ILE A 10 -10.11 12.58 -22.67
CA ILE A 10 -9.26 11.38 -22.91
C ILE A 10 -8.58 11.46 -24.27
N LEU A 11 -9.27 11.98 -25.28
CA LEU A 11 -8.72 12.14 -26.63
C LEU A 11 -7.65 13.22 -26.74
N GLN A 12 -7.71 14.28 -25.93
CA GLN A 12 -6.66 15.29 -25.87
C GLN A 12 -5.34 14.76 -25.29
N ARG A 13 -5.40 13.85 -24.30
CA ARG A 13 -4.18 13.25 -23.70
C ARG A 13 -3.45 12.31 -24.67
N SER A 14 -4.16 11.51 -25.46
CA SER A 14 -3.51 10.60 -26.43
C SER A 14 -2.84 11.34 -27.58
N ARG A 15 -3.33 12.55 -27.96
CA ARG A 15 -2.68 13.40 -28.96
C ARG A 15 -1.42 14.10 -28.48
N ILE A 16 -1.35 14.44 -27.21
CA ILE A 16 -0.16 15.09 -26.61
C ILE A 16 1.02 14.10 -26.53
N ASN A 17 0.78 12.84 -26.16
CA ASN A 17 1.85 11.83 -26.12
C ASN A 17 2.39 11.44 -27.52
N LYS A 18 1.57 11.50 -28.56
CA LYS A 18 2.04 11.24 -29.93
C LYS A 18 2.89 12.40 -30.52
N LEU A 19 2.68 13.63 -30.04
CA LEU A 19 3.48 14.78 -30.45
C LEU A 19 4.86 14.84 -29.75
N GLN A 20 4.98 14.32 -28.54
CA GLN A 20 6.27 14.26 -27.85
C GLN A 20 7.21 13.19 -28.41
N ASN A 21 6.71 12.04 -28.85
CA ASN A 21 7.55 11.00 -29.45
C ASN A 21 8.05 11.33 -30.86
N ASN A 22 7.39 12.23 -31.60
CA ASN A 22 7.86 12.65 -32.93
C ASN A 22 8.95 13.75 -32.90
N PHE A 23 9.23 14.35 -31.71
CA PHE A 23 10.26 15.40 -31.61
C PHE A 23 11.68 14.84 -31.37
N TYR A 24 11.81 13.59 -30.94
CA TYR A 24 13.13 12.95 -30.69
C TYR A 24 13.79 12.33 -31.93
N PHE A 25 13.07 12.19 -33.06
CA PHE A 25 13.59 11.52 -34.26
C PHE A 25 14.19 12.44 -35.31
N VAL A 26 14.09 13.76 -35.20
CA VAL A 26 14.52 14.73 -36.23
C VAL A 26 15.93 15.29 -36.00
N LEU A 27 16.60 14.94 -34.88
CA LEU A 27 17.92 15.52 -34.54
C LEU A 27 19.12 14.64 -34.88
N LYS A 28 18.97 13.59 -35.70
CA LYS A 28 20.09 12.67 -35.99
C LYS A 28 20.46 12.48 -37.47
N MET A 29 20.08 13.37 -38.36
CA MET A 29 20.65 13.33 -39.73
C MET A 29 20.78 14.73 -40.34
N GLY A 30 22.03 15.09 -40.71
CA GLY A 30 22.24 16.06 -41.77
C GLY A 30 23.27 17.13 -41.51
N ARG A 31 24.54 16.81 -41.68
CA ARG A 31 25.51 17.78 -42.19
C ARG A 31 25.18 18.02 -43.68
N MET A 32 24.70 19.20 -44.04
CA MET A 32 25.13 19.96 -45.21
C MET A 32 24.41 21.31 -45.27
N GLY A 33 25.18 22.27 -45.50
CA GLY A 33 25.08 23.68 -45.32
C GLY A 33 24.02 24.46 -46.09
N ILE A 34 23.95 25.70 -45.61
CA ILE A 34 23.68 26.97 -46.30
C ILE A 34 22.20 27.36 -46.45
N THR A 35 21.89 28.48 -45.78
CA THR A 35 20.89 29.52 -46.07
C THR A 35 19.43 29.22 -45.72
N PHE A 36 19.08 29.55 -44.47
CA PHE A 36 17.79 30.18 -44.13
C PHE A 36 17.98 31.05 -42.88
N VAL A 37 18.55 32.24 -43.10
CA VAL A 37 18.44 33.37 -42.17
C VAL A 37 17.26 34.19 -42.70
N ALA A 38 16.17 34.16 -42.02
CA ALA A 38 15.11 35.16 -41.89
C ALA A 38 13.74 34.49 -41.74
N LEU A 39 13.40 34.07 -40.50
CA LEU A 39 12.05 33.96 -39.97
C LEU A 39 12.07 33.35 -38.53
N LEU A 40 13.07 33.75 -37.72
CA LEU A 40 13.16 33.42 -36.27
C LEU A 40 13.14 34.68 -35.43
N GLY A 41 12.21 35.53 -35.70
CA GLY A 41 12.04 36.75 -34.95
C GLY A 41 10.58 36.99 -34.58
N PHE A 42 9.99 36.13 -33.71
CA PHE A 42 8.80 36.49 -32.92
C PHE A 42 8.29 35.31 -32.07
N PHE A 43 9.20 34.60 -31.42
CA PHE A 43 8.85 33.73 -30.29
C PHE A 43 9.95 33.79 -29.22
N ALA A 44 10.31 35.00 -28.86
CA ALA A 44 11.08 35.22 -27.63
C ALA A 44 10.17 35.98 -26.70
N SER A 45 9.74 35.36 -25.65
CA SER A 45 9.36 35.96 -24.37
C SER A 45 8.24 35.16 -23.70
N VAL A 46 8.50 33.96 -23.25
CA VAL A 46 8.07 33.43 -21.96
C VAL A 46 9.02 32.27 -21.64
N HIS A 47 10.29 32.58 -21.46
CA HIS A 47 11.18 31.74 -20.69
C HIS A 47 11.33 32.47 -19.34
N GLY A 48 10.43 32.17 -18.41
CA GLY A 48 10.83 32.22 -17.02
C GLY A 48 11.96 31.21 -16.89
N ASP A 49 13.09 31.62 -16.34
CA ASP A 49 14.18 30.73 -15.93
C ASP A 49 13.60 29.63 -15.04
N THR A 50 13.22 28.50 -15.63
CA THR A 50 12.97 27.30 -14.86
C THR A 50 14.33 26.73 -14.48
N THR A 51 14.85 27.18 -13.35
CA THR A 51 15.98 26.50 -12.71
C THR A 51 15.63 25.03 -12.61
N ALA A 52 16.57 24.15 -12.99
CA ALA A 52 16.36 22.72 -12.83
C ALA A 52 15.97 22.41 -11.37
N PRO A 53 15.05 21.47 -11.12
CA PRO A 53 14.65 21.14 -9.76
C PRO A 53 15.86 20.65 -8.96
N VAL A 54 15.97 21.09 -7.71
CA VAL A 54 17.03 20.62 -6.78
C VAL A 54 16.82 19.15 -6.48
N PHE A 55 15.57 18.73 -6.36
CA PHE A 55 15.21 17.32 -6.23
C PHE A 55 13.82 17.01 -6.82
N THR A 56 13.60 15.74 -7.10
CA THR A 56 12.32 15.17 -7.50
C THR A 56 11.81 14.26 -6.38
N MET A 57 10.65 14.60 -5.81
CA MET A 57 9.98 13.76 -4.81
C MET A 57 9.10 12.69 -5.47
N CYS A 58 9.11 11.47 -4.97
CA CYS A 58 8.12 10.45 -5.34
C CYS A 58 7.02 10.34 -4.29
N VAL A 59 5.76 10.35 -4.74
CA VAL A 59 4.57 10.25 -3.88
C VAL A 59 3.60 9.19 -4.43
N PRO A 60 2.75 8.57 -3.59
CA PRO A 60 1.70 7.67 -4.06
C PRO A 60 0.74 8.35 -5.06
N GLU A 61 0.30 7.62 -6.09
CA GLU A 61 -0.54 8.14 -7.16
C GLU A 61 -1.86 8.76 -6.66
N ILE A 62 -2.38 8.28 -5.52
CA ILE A 62 -3.56 8.86 -4.87
C ILE A 62 -3.37 10.36 -4.54
N TYR A 63 -2.14 10.80 -4.31
CA TYR A 63 -1.78 12.19 -3.99
C TYR A 63 -1.31 12.99 -5.22
N TRP A 64 -1.62 12.56 -6.43
CA TRP A 64 -1.21 13.27 -7.64
C TRP A 64 -1.64 14.74 -7.68
N LYS A 65 -2.86 15.05 -7.22
CA LYS A 65 -3.36 16.44 -7.16
C LYS A 65 -2.51 17.29 -6.22
N ASP A 66 -2.16 16.73 -5.07
CA ASP A 66 -1.35 17.42 -4.06
C ASP A 66 0.08 17.65 -4.58
N CYS A 67 0.64 16.68 -5.31
CA CYS A 67 1.90 16.79 -6.00
C CYS A 67 1.90 17.98 -6.99
N VAL A 68 0.85 18.11 -7.82
CA VAL A 68 0.70 19.23 -8.78
C VAL A 68 0.54 20.57 -8.04
N ASN A 69 -0.23 20.61 -6.95
CA ASN A 69 -0.41 21.82 -6.15
C ASN A 69 0.90 22.24 -5.48
N MET A 70 1.62 21.31 -4.86
CA MET A 70 2.93 21.56 -4.27
C MET A 70 3.91 22.16 -5.28
N MET A 71 4.02 21.57 -6.49
CA MET A 71 4.89 22.12 -7.54
C MET A 71 4.51 23.53 -7.95
N LYS A 72 3.21 23.83 -8.03
CA LYS A 72 2.71 25.19 -8.37
C LYS A 72 3.05 26.19 -7.27
N ASP A 73 2.76 25.85 -6.02
CA ASP A 73 2.94 26.74 -4.87
C ASP A 73 4.44 26.99 -4.62
N SER A 74 5.26 25.94 -4.71
CA SER A 74 6.72 26.03 -4.57
C SER A 74 7.36 26.89 -5.67
N ALA A 75 6.95 26.71 -6.92
CA ALA A 75 7.44 27.53 -8.03
C ALA A 75 7.11 29.02 -7.85
N ALA A 76 5.93 29.36 -7.33
CA ALA A 76 5.53 30.74 -7.03
C ALA A 76 6.40 31.40 -5.96
N LYS A 77 7.08 30.61 -5.13
CA LYS A 77 8.01 31.07 -4.08
C LYS A 77 9.49 30.87 -4.43
N GLY A 78 9.79 30.44 -5.65
CA GLY A 78 11.16 30.20 -6.10
C GLY A 78 11.83 28.99 -5.44
N ILE A 79 11.06 28.00 -5.02
CA ILE A 79 11.54 26.72 -4.48
C ILE A 79 11.59 25.70 -5.64
N PRO A 80 12.76 25.33 -6.18
CA PRO A 80 12.87 24.54 -7.39
C PRO A 80 12.78 23.04 -7.08
N VAL A 81 11.57 22.53 -6.93
CA VAL A 81 11.30 21.11 -6.65
C VAL A 81 10.35 20.53 -7.69
N SER A 82 10.45 19.23 -7.94
CA SER A 82 9.53 18.51 -8.77
C SER A 82 8.97 17.27 -8.05
N CYS A 83 7.94 16.67 -8.62
CA CYS A 83 7.24 15.56 -8.03
C CYS A 83 6.79 14.58 -9.12
N ILE A 84 6.98 13.30 -8.85
CA ILE A 84 6.47 12.19 -9.65
C ILE A 84 5.63 11.26 -8.79
N THR A 85 4.84 10.39 -9.43
CA THR A 85 4.06 9.40 -8.71
C THR A 85 4.57 8.00 -8.89
N GLY A 86 4.45 7.19 -7.82
CA GLY A 86 4.43 5.75 -7.84
C GLY A 86 3.02 5.24 -7.51
N ARG A 87 2.69 4.00 -7.80
CA ARG A 87 1.41 3.39 -7.41
C ARG A 87 1.15 3.50 -5.91
N ASP A 88 2.22 3.32 -5.13
CA ASP A 88 2.24 3.37 -3.66
C ASP A 88 3.64 3.75 -3.15
N ARG A 89 3.84 3.79 -1.83
CA ARG A 89 5.16 4.06 -1.24
C ARG A 89 6.20 3.01 -1.56
N TYR A 90 5.80 1.75 -1.75
CA TYR A 90 6.74 0.69 -2.11
C TYR A 90 7.39 0.99 -3.46
N GLU A 91 6.58 1.36 -4.47
CA GLU A 91 7.11 1.76 -5.78
C GLU A 91 7.92 3.06 -5.70
N CYS A 92 7.55 4.00 -4.82
CA CYS A 92 8.35 5.20 -4.58
C CYS A 92 9.72 4.88 -3.99
N VAL A 93 9.82 3.96 -3.05
CA VAL A 93 11.12 3.45 -2.54
C VAL A 93 11.93 2.84 -3.69
N GLU A 94 11.30 2.04 -4.54
CA GLU A 94 11.94 1.46 -5.72
C GLU A 94 12.44 2.53 -6.70
N LYS A 95 11.63 3.56 -7.01
CA LYS A 95 11.98 4.66 -7.91
C LYS A 95 13.16 5.48 -7.38
N VAL A 96 13.19 5.76 -6.08
CA VAL A 96 14.35 6.42 -5.45
C VAL A 96 15.59 5.52 -5.54
N GLY A 97 15.46 4.22 -5.30
CA GLY A 97 16.55 3.26 -5.47
C GLY A 97 17.10 3.22 -6.88
N LYS A 98 16.24 3.33 -7.90
CA LYS A 98 16.59 3.36 -9.33
C LYS A 98 16.99 4.75 -9.84
N LYS A 99 16.98 5.77 -8.99
CA LYS A 99 17.26 7.19 -9.33
C LYS A 99 16.26 7.81 -10.33
N GLU A 100 15.04 7.30 -10.36
CA GLU A 100 13.93 7.92 -11.09
C GLU A 100 13.33 9.08 -10.29
N ALA A 101 13.55 9.10 -8.99
CA ALA A 101 13.29 10.19 -8.05
C ALA A 101 14.44 10.29 -7.05
N ASP A 102 14.54 11.43 -6.37
CA ASP A 102 15.62 11.72 -5.41
C ASP A 102 15.18 11.45 -3.98
N VAL A 103 13.92 11.75 -3.63
CA VAL A 103 13.42 11.78 -2.26
C VAL A 103 12.06 11.07 -2.15
N VAL A 104 11.87 10.39 -1.03
CA VAL A 104 10.56 9.88 -0.60
C VAL A 104 10.38 10.10 0.91
N ALA A 105 9.18 10.53 1.32
CA ALA A 105 8.80 10.59 2.74
C ALA A 105 8.33 9.21 3.20
N VAL A 106 8.91 8.69 4.28
CA VAL A 106 8.75 7.30 4.72
C VAL A 106 8.52 7.17 6.22
N ASP A 107 7.79 6.14 6.61
CA ASP A 107 7.73 5.68 7.99
C ASP A 107 8.76 4.54 8.25
N PRO A 108 8.96 4.12 9.50
CA PRO A 108 9.92 3.08 9.81
C PRO A 108 9.65 1.73 9.13
N GLU A 109 8.40 1.41 8.84
CA GLU A 109 8.01 0.20 8.13
C GLU A 109 8.38 0.27 6.64
N ASP A 110 8.35 1.45 6.02
CA ASP A 110 8.87 1.69 4.66
C ASP A 110 10.40 1.70 4.63
N MET A 111 11.06 2.23 5.68
CA MET A 111 12.51 2.13 5.85
C MET A 111 12.98 0.67 5.93
N TYR A 112 12.20 -0.18 6.60
CA TYR A 112 12.45 -1.62 6.61
C TYR A 112 12.40 -2.22 5.22
N LEU A 113 11.42 -1.83 4.41
CA LEU A 113 11.31 -2.28 3.02
C LEU A 113 12.53 -1.83 2.19
N ALA A 114 13.00 -0.61 2.40
CA ALA A 114 14.22 -0.11 1.75
C ALA A 114 15.46 -0.92 2.15
N ALA A 115 15.59 -1.26 3.43
CA ALA A 115 16.71 -2.06 3.94
C ALA A 115 16.73 -3.51 3.42
N LYS A 116 15.53 -4.10 3.21
CA LYS A 116 15.41 -5.52 2.79
C LYS A 116 15.25 -5.72 1.27
N ASN A 117 15.16 -4.64 0.49
CA ASN A 117 15.09 -4.72 -0.97
C ASN A 117 16.34 -4.15 -1.61
N ASN A 118 16.86 -4.87 -2.59
CA ASN A 118 18.07 -4.47 -3.33
C ASN A 118 17.76 -3.54 -4.51
N PHE A 119 16.88 -2.53 -4.32
CA PHE A 119 16.56 -1.58 -5.37
C PHE A 119 17.66 -0.55 -5.58
N ALA A 120 18.37 -0.17 -4.51
CA ALA A 120 19.49 0.74 -4.59
C ALA A 120 20.80 -0.03 -4.61
N SER A 121 21.69 0.34 -5.56
CA SER A 121 23.09 -0.12 -5.55
C SER A 121 23.84 0.52 -4.38
N ASP A 122 24.97 -0.09 -3.98
CA ASP A 122 25.85 0.48 -2.96
C ASP A 122 26.15 1.98 -3.22
N PRO A 123 26.04 2.87 -2.23
CA PRO A 123 25.84 2.66 -0.80
C PRO A 123 24.38 2.52 -0.30
N GLY A 124 23.41 2.17 -1.13
CA GLY A 124 22.03 1.92 -0.72
C GLY A 124 21.21 3.20 -0.53
N TYR A 125 20.50 3.30 0.57
CA TYR A 125 19.67 4.46 0.93
C TYR A 125 20.24 5.20 2.13
N ASN A 126 19.90 6.51 2.24
CA ASN A 126 20.14 7.32 3.42
C ASN A 126 18.85 7.96 3.91
N VAL A 127 18.58 7.89 5.20
CA VAL A 127 17.66 8.79 5.89
C VAL A 127 18.43 10.09 6.15
N ILE A 128 17.90 11.20 5.66
CA ILE A 128 18.60 12.51 5.66
C ILE A 128 17.98 13.51 6.62
N GLU A 129 16.69 13.39 6.90
CA GLU A 129 15.97 14.18 7.89
C GLU A 129 14.97 13.32 8.62
N GLN A 130 14.64 13.74 9.85
CA GLN A 130 13.63 13.11 10.69
C GLN A 130 12.49 14.09 10.92
N ILE A 131 11.28 13.59 10.87
CA ILE A 131 10.06 14.36 11.17
C ILE A 131 9.80 14.24 12.66
N ARG A 132 10.16 15.28 13.41
CA ARG A 132 10.05 15.31 14.88
C ARG A 132 8.92 16.20 15.35
N THR A 133 8.49 16.04 16.61
CA THR A 133 7.50 16.93 17.20
C THR A 133 8.14 18.23 17.65
N LYS A 134 7.42 19.35 17.52
CA LYS A 134 7.85 20.67 18.03
C LYS A 134 7.98 20.69 19.56
N GLU A 135 7.28 19.78 20.25
CA GLU A 135 7.37 19.59 21.70
C GLU A 135 8.69 18.92 22.11
N GLU A 136 9.12 17.92 21.34
CA GLU A 136 10.30 17.08 21.63
C GLU A 136 11.25 17.01 20.41
N PRO A 137 11.80 18.16 19.93
CA PRO A 137 12.61 18.17 18.71
C PRO A 137 14.00 17.51 18.91
N ASP A 138 14.47 17.45 20.14
CA ASP A 138 15.79 16.93 20.50
C ASP A 138 15.75 15.42 20.90
N GLU A 139 14.55 14.85 21.05
CA GLU A 139 14.43 13.44 21.39
C GLU A 139 14.83 12.53 20.23
N PRO A 140 15.68 11.51 20.48
CA PRO A 140 16.21 10.65 19.42
C PRO A 140 15.14 9.73 18.80
N TYR A 141 14.02 9.51 19.49
CA TYR A 141 12.97 8.58 19.09
C TYR A 141 11.58 9.21 19.19
N ARG A 142 10.69 8.79 18.29
CA ARG A 142 9.29 9.22 18.30
C ARG A 142 8.56 8.84 19.59
N TYR A 143 8.88 7.69 20.13
CA TYR A 143 8.49 7.25 21.47
C TYR A 143 9.33 6.05 21.94
N GLU A 144 9.42 5.91 23.22
CA GLU A 144 10.10 4.81 23.90
C GLU A 144 9.09 3.95 24.66
N ALA A 145 9.23 2.63 24.51
CA ALA A 145 8.40 1.65 25.21
C ALA A 145 9.09 1.22 26.51
N VAL A 146 8.35 1.26 27.60
CA VAL A 146 8.82 0.90 28.93
C VAL A 146 7.85 -0.05 29.61
N ALA A 147 8.40 -0.86 30.55
CA ALA A 147 7.63 -1.54 31.57
C ALA A 147 7.70 -0.73 32.86
N VAL A 148 6.55 -0.50 33.50
CA VAL A 148 6.43 0.19 34.79
C VAL A 148 5.87 -0.80 35.81
N ILE A 149 6.45 -0.82 36.99
CA ILE A 149 6.07 -1.71 38.12
C ILE A 149 5.95 -0.92 39.41
N HIS A 150 5.30 -1.48 40.42
CA HIS A 150 5.43 -0.99 41.80
C HIS A 150 6.88 -1.20 42.28
N LYS A 151 7.47 -0.19 42.89
CA LYS A 151 8.86 -0.20 43.35
C LYS A 151 9.19 -1.38 44.27
N ASP A 152 8.27 -1.68 45.15
CA ASP A 152 8.45 -2.70 46.19
C ASP A 152 8.15 -4.13 45.71
N LEU A 153 7.76 -4.29 44.43
CA LEU A 153 7.55 -5.60 43.84
C LEU A 153 8.88 -6.37 43.76
N GLU A 154 8.96 -7.52 44.44
CA GLU A 154 10.17 -8.34 44.49
C GLU A 154 10.38 -9.13 43.18
N ILE A 155 10.89 -8.46 42.16
CA ILE A 155 11.29 -9.05 40.88
C ILE A 155 12.70 -8.56 40.54
N PHE A 156 13.51 -9.44 39.91
CA PHE A 156 14.93 -9.20 39.67
C PHE A 156 15.35 -9.49 38.22
N ASP A 157 14.48 -10.12 37.45
CA ASP A 157 14.68 -10.42 36.03
C ASP A 157 13.31 -10.50 35.32
N PRO A 158 13.27 -10.46 33.97
CA PRO A 158 12.01 -10.57 33.21
C PRO A 158 11.29 -11.92 33.38
N GLN A 159 11.97 -13.02 33.81
CA GLN A 159 11.32 -14.31 34.10
C GLN A 159 10.34 -14.18 35.27
N SER A 160 10.59 -13.23 36.17
CA SER A 160 9.73 -12.91 37.32
C SER A 160 8.37 -12.32 36.91
N PHE A 161 8.14 -12.02 35.62
CA PHE A 161 6.81 -11.62 35.15
C PHE A 161 5.79 -12.76 35.18
N ARG A 162 6.24 -13.99 35.29
CA ARG A 162 5.35 -15.16 35.35
C ARG A 162 4.43 -15.09 36.55
N GLY A 163 3.14 -15.14 36.30
CA GLY A 163 2.09 -15.08 37.34
C GLY A 163 1.74 -13.66 37.80
N LEU A 164 2.39 -12.61 37.29
CA LEU A 164 2.01 -11.23 37.61
C LEU A 164 0.69 -10.83 36.94
N ASN A 165 0.13 -9.72 37.41
CA ASN A 165 -1.01 -9.03 36.83
C ASN A 165 -0.52 -7.98 35.83
N SER A 166 -0.96 -8.02 34.57
CA SER A 166 -0.45 -7.18 33.51
C SER A 166 -1.46 -6.16 32.99
N CYS A 167 -0.96 -4.97 32.67
CA CYS A 167 -1.74 -3.86 32.12
C CYS A 167 -1.21 -3.47 30.73
N HIS A 168 -2.06 -3.60 29.72
CA HIS A 168 -1.69 -3.39 28.32
C HIS A 168 -2.42 -2.18 27.73
N THR A 169 -1.81 -1.53 26.75
CA THR A 169 -2.47 -0.40 26.05
C THR A 169 -3.60 -0.85 25.12
N GLY A 170 -3.67 -2.14 24.81
CA GLY A 170 -4.65 -2.78 23.96
C GLY A 170 -4.01 -3.74 22.95
N VAL A 171 -4.82 -4.67 22.45
CA VAL A 171 -4.39 -5.70 21.51
C VAL A 171 -3.88 -5.07 20.20
N GLY A 172 -2.78 -5.60 19.66
CA GLY A 172 -2.17 -5.16 18.39
C GLY A 172 -1.43 -3.81 18.45
N ARG A 173 -1.44 -3.10 19.60
CA ARG A 173 -0.70 -1.83 19.75
C ARG A 173 0.79 -2.09 19.98
N ASN A 174 1.65 -1.19 19.49
CA ASN A 174 3.10 -1.40 19.55
C ASN A 174 3.62 -1.55 20.98
N VAL A 175 3.48 -0.50 21.80
CA VAL A 175 4.15 -0.46 23.13
C VAL A 175 3.54 -1.37 24.18
N GLY A 176 2.23 -1.63 24.12
CA GLY A 176 1.55 -2.47 25.11
C GLY A 176 1.29 -3.90 24.66
N TYR A 177 1.65 -4.24 23.40
CA TYR A 177 1.40 -5.57 22.87
C TYR A 177 2.55 -6.11 22.02
N LYS A 178 2.87 -5.48 20.88
CA LYS A 178 3.87 -6.02 19.94
C LYS A 178 5.28 -6.05 20.56
N ILE A 179 5.73 -4.94 21.15
CA ILE A 179 7.06 -4.84 21.76
C ILE A 179 7.20 -5.81 22.93
N PRO A 180 6.29 -5.85 23.94
CA PRO A 180 6.38 -6.83 25.02
C PRO A 180 6.42 -8.27 24.52
N ILE A 181 5.53 -8.66 23.61
CA ILE A 181 5.51 -10.02 23.05
C ILE A 181 6.85 -10.34 22.38
N THR A 182 7.34 -9.48 21.48
CA THR A 182 8.61 -9.71 20.77
C THR A 182 9.77 -9.86 21.74
N LYS A 183 9.93 -8.92 22.68
CA LYS A 183 11.06 -8.91 23.61
C LYS A 183 11.00 -10.07 24.61
N LEU A 184 9.84 -10.32 25.21
CA LEU A 184 9.65 -11.42 26.16
C LEU A 184 9.80 -12.80 25.48
N THR A 185 9.40 -12.94 24.23
CA THR A 185 9.64 -14.18 23.45
C THR A 185 11.12 -14.36 23.17
N ALA A 186 11.81 -13.31 22.72
CA ALA A 186 13.26 -13.36 22.46
C ALA A 186 14.09 -13.70 23.73
N MET A 187 13.61 -13.28 24.91
CA MET A 187 14.22 -13.59 26.21
C MET A 187 13.82 -14.98 26.75
N GLY A 188 12.94 -15.72 26.06
CA GLY A 188 12.42 -17.00 26.56
C GLY A 188 11.46 -16.90 27.75
N VAL A 189 10.99 -15.68 28.08
CA VAL A 189 10.02 -15.43 29.17
C VAL A 189 8.62 -15.81 28.72
N LEU A 190 8.21 -15.31 27.54
CA LEU A 190 6.96 -15.65 26.91
C LEU A 190 7.15 -16.90 26.04
N ALA A 191 6.29 -17.88 26.23
CA ALA A 191 6.33 -19.08 25.41
C ALA A 191 6.06 -18.74 23.94
N ASN A 192 6.90 -19.25 23.04
CA ASN A 192 6.65 -19.18 21.60
C ASN A 192 5.64 -20.26 21.20
N ILE A 193 4.35 -19.93 21.28
CA ILE A 193 3.28 -20.83 20.89
C ILE A 193 2.98 -20.58 19.40
N ASN A 194 3.21 -21.60 18.60
CA ASN A 194 2.94 -21.55 17.16
C ASN A 194 2.16 -22.81 16.75
N ASP A 195 0.98 -22.96 17.33
CA ASP A 195 0.06 -24.06 17.05
C ASP A 195 -0.65 -23.78 15.74
N PRO A 196 -0.51 -24.64 14.70
CA PRO A 196 -1.07 -24.41 13.38
C PRO A 196 -2.61 -24.48 13.35
N GLU A 197 -3.26 -25.03 14.37
CA GLU A 197 -4.71 -25.05 14.49
C GLU A 197 -5.31 -23.70 14.89
N TYR A 198 -4.49 -22.80 15.42
CA TYR A 198 -4.92 -21.48 15.89
C TYR A 198 -4.36 -20.35 15.03
N SER A 199 -5.06 -19.24 15.02
CA SER A 199 -4.53 -18.02 14.39
C SER A 199 -3.29 -17.50 15.13
N ALA A 200 -2.41 -16.77 14.44
CA ALA A 200 -1.26 -16.13 15.07
C ALA A 200 -1.68 -15.25 16.25
N ARG A 201 -2.80 -14.53 16.12
CA ARG A 201 -3.38 -13.72 17.21
C ARG A 201 -3.80 -14.56 18.40
N GLU A 202 -4.44 -15.70 18.20
CA GLU A 202 -4.83 -16.59 19.28
C GLU A 202 -3.63 -17.20 19.99
N ASN A 203 -2.60 -17.61 19.24
CA ASN A 203 -1.35 -18.11 19.81
C ASN A 203 -0.66 -17.07 20.70
N GLU A 204 -0.63 -15.80 20.30
CA GLU A 204 -0.08 -14.70 21.10
C GLU A 204 -0.90 -14.48 22.39
N ILE A 205 -2.23 -14.43 22.29
CA ILE A 205 -3.12 -14.25 23.45
C ILE A 205 -2.99 -15.44 24.42
N ARG A 206 -2.92 -16.66 23.90
CA ARG A 206 -2.69 -17.89 24.67
C ARG A 206 -1.37 -17.80 25.44
N ALA A 207 -0.30 -17.34 24.79
CA ALA A 207 1.00 -17.16 25.45
C ALA A 207 0.93 -16.13 26.57
N LEU A 208 0.31 -14.97 26.34
CA LEU A 208 0.09 -13.95 27.37
C LEU A 208 -0.77 -14.46 28.53
N SER A 209 -1.88 -15.15 28.23
CA SER A 209 -2.78 -15.76 29.21
C SER A 209 -2.10 -16.82 30.07
N THR A 210 -1.07 -17.49 29.54
CA THR A 210 -0.26 -18.49 30.29
C THR A 210 0.82 -17.80 31.14
N LEU A 211 1.38 -16.68 30.65
CA LEU A 211 2.42 -15.94 31.36
C LEU A 211 1.85 -15.18 32.56
N PHE A 212 0.76 -14.42 32.32
CA PHE A 212 0.16 -13.55 33.33
C PHE A 212 -1.01 -14.22 34.05
N SER A 213 -1.13 -13.98 35.36
CA SER A 213 -2.27 -14.45 36.13
C SER A 213 -3.55 -13.79 35.71
N ARG A 214 -3.54 -12.44 35.65
CA ARG A 214 -4.65 -11.61 35.20
C ARG A 214 -4.13 -10.46 34.34
N GLY A 215 -4.98 -9.90 33.49
CA GLY A 215 -4.58 -8.75 32.70
C GLY A 215 -5.75 -7.90 32.23
N CYS A 216 -5.43 -6.73 31.64
CA CYS A 216 -6.36 -5.96 30.82
C CYS A 216 -5.80 -5.79 29.42
N LEU A 217 -6.36 -6.53 28.46
CA LEU A 217 -5.97 -6.52 27.05
C LEU A 217 -7.16 -6.12 26.18
N VAL A 218 -7.53 -4.84 26.22
CA VAL A 218 -8.70 -4.27 25.56
C VAL A 218 -8.57 -4.33 24.03
N GLY A 219 -9.70 -4.50 23.36
CA GLY A 219 -9.83 -4.39 21.91
C GLY A 219 -10.45 -5.62 21.24
N LYS A 220 -10.55 -5.58 19.90
CA LYS A 220 -11.03 -6.72 19.12
C LYS A 220 -9.90 -7.73 18.91
N TRP A 221 -10.08 -8.92 19.46
CA TRP A 221 -9.11 -10.02 19.34
C TRP A 221 -9.29 -10.78 18.01
N SER A 222 -10.48 -10.65 17.40
CA SER A 222 -10.78 -11.09 16.05
C SER A 222 -11.70 -10.08 15.34
N PRO A 223 -11.60 -9.90 14.02
CA PRO A 223 -12.57 -9.13 13.25
C PRO A 223 -13.96 -9.80 13.21
N ASP A 224 -14.03 -11.13 13.32
CA ASP A 224 -15.27 -11.87 13.44
C ASP A 224 -15.85 -11.75 14.86
N PRO A 225 -17.10 -11.23 15.04
CA PRO A 225 -17.68 -11.02 16.36
C PRO A 225 -17.87 -12.31 17.17
N ALA A 226 -18.20 -13.43 16.53
CA ALA A 226 -18.42 -14.71 17.21
C ALA A 226 -17.09 -15.31 17.69
N ILE A 227 -16.05 -15.24 16.85
CA ILE A 227 -14.69 -15.68 17.23
C ILE A 227 -14.16 -14.75 18.33
N ASN A 228 -14.32 -13.42 18.18
CA ASN A 228 -13.89 -12.46 19.20
C ASN A 228 -14.49 -12.77 20.57
N LYS A 229 -15.78 -13.08 20.63
CA LYS A 229 -16.47 -13.46 21.88
C LYS A 229 -15.88 -14.76 22.45
N LYS A 230 -15.73 -15.82 21.65
CA LYS A 230 -15.15 -17.09 22.08
C LYS A 230 -13.72 -16.95 22.63
N LEU A 231 -12.89 -16.11 22.00
CA LEU A 231 -11.52 -15.87 22.47
C LEU A 231 -11.50 -15.18 23.84
N LYS A 232 -12.37 -14.18 24.05
CA LYS A 232 -12.49 -13.48 25.35
C LYS A 232 -13.02 -14.38 26.46
N GLU A 233 -13.96 -15.27 26.16
CA GLU A 233 -14.43 -16.28 27.09
C GLU A 233 -13.33 -17.31 27.42
N LYS A 234 -12.58 -17.79 26.42
CA LYS A 234 -11.51 -18.79 26.59
C LYS A 234 -10.30 -18.27 27.37
N TYR A 235 -9.93 -17.01 27.16
CA TYR A 235 -8.77 -16.36 27.79
C TYR A 235 -9.21 -15.19 28.68
N SER A 236 -10.28 -15.39 29.45
CA SER A 236 -10.96 -14.35 30.24
C SER A 236 -10.04 -13.69 31.27
N ASN A 237 -9.02 -14.39 31.75
CA ASN A 237 -8.03 -13.83 32.67
C ASN A 237 -7.33 -12.57 32.09
N MET A 238 -7.20 -12.45 30.77
CA MET A 238 -6.63 -11.28 30.12
C MET A 238 -7.61 -10.08 30.01
N CYS A 239 -8.81 -10.23 30.52
CA CYS A 239 -9.83 -9.18 30.61
C CYS A 239 -10.20 -8.80 32.05
N GLU A 240 -9.78 -9.56 33.06
CA GLU A 240 -10.19 -9.40 34.47
C GLU A 240 -9.84 -8.04 35.08
N LEU A 241 -8.77 -7.40 34.61
CA LEU A 241 -8.37 -6.08 35.09
C LEU A 241 -8.92 -4.93 34.20
N CYS A 242 -9.77 -5.21 33.23
CA CYS A 242 -10.43 -4.17 32.46
C CYS A 242 -11.63 -3.59 33.23
N GLU A 243 -12.08 -2.39 32.87
CA GLU A 243 -13.26 -1.74 33.48
C GLU A 243 -14.53 -2.58 33.29
N ASP A 244 -14.68 -3.16 32.10
CA ASP A 244 -15.72 -4.14 31.80
C ASP A 244 -15.05 -5.46 31.35
N PRO A 245 -14.84 -6.43 32.27
CA PRO A 245 -14.20 -7.70 31.96
C PRO A 245 -14.95 -8.54 30.93
N VAL A 246 -16.26 -8.36 30.80
CA VAL A 246 -17.09 -9.13 29.84
C VAL A 246 -16.94 -8.56 28.42
N LYS A 247 -17.03 -7.26 28.30
CA LYS A 247 -16.86 -6.56 27.02
C LYS A 247 -15.40 -6.58 26.56
N CYS A 248 -14.47 -6.21 27.45
CA CYS A 248 -13.03 -6.15 27.21
C CYS A 248 -12.69 -5.43 25.91
N ASP A 249 -13.35 -4.30 25.64
CA ASP A 249 -13.26 -3.54 24.40
C ASP A 249 -13.38 -2.04 24.67
N TYR A 250 -13.02 -1.24 23.67
CA TYR A 250 -13.09 0.22 23.76
C TYR A 250 -14.56 0.71 23.82
N PRO A 251 -14.81 1.85 24.49
CA PRO A 251 -13.90 2.55 25.41
C PRO A 251 -13.75 1.81 26.73
N ASP A 252 -12.58 1.91 27.34
CA ASP A 252 -12.25 1.32 28.64
C ASP A 252 -11.21 2.22 29.33
N LYS A 253 -11.44 2.61 30.61
CA LYS A 253 -10.57 3.55 31.33
C LYS A 253 -9.17 3.02 31.62
N PHE A 254 -8.97 1.69 31.57
CA PHE A 254 -7.69 1.02 31.75
C PHE A 254 -6.99 0.71 30.42
N SER A 255 -7.57 1.18 29.30
CA SER A 255 -6.98 1.08 27.96
C SER A 255 -6.17 2.31 27.57
N GLY A 256 -5.33 2.16 26.53
CA GLY A 256 -4.46 3.23 26.05
C GLY A 256 -3.23 3.42 26.94
N TYR A 257 -2.44 4.45 26.63
CA TYR A 257 -1.12 4.62 27.28
C TYR A 257 -1.23 5.00 28.75
N GLU A 258 -2.12 5.91 29.08
CA GLU A 258 -2.42 6.35 30.43
C GLU A 258 -3.28 5.33 31.16
N GLY A 259 -4.24 4.71 30.46
CA GLY A 259 -5.10 3.69 31.05
C GLY A 259 -4.34 2.47 31.57
N ALA A 260 -3.26 2.06 30.90
CA ALA A 260 -2.38 0.99 31.41
C ALA A 260 -1.70 1.39 32.74
N LEU A 261 -1.33 2.67 32.92
CA LEU A 261 -0.82 3.17 34.20
C LEU A 261 -1.90 3.23 35.28
N ARG A 262 -3.11 3.63 34.92
CA ARG A 262 -4.26 3.58 35.85
C ARG A 262 -4.60 2.16 36.29
N CYS A 263 -4.50 1.19 35.38
CA CYS A 263 -4.65 -0.22 35.70
C CYS A 263 -3.58 -0.67 36.71
N LEU A 264 -2.33 -0.26 36.53
CA LEU A 264 -1.23 -0.52 37.43
C LEU A 264 -1.46 0.11 38.82
N ALA A 265 -1.76 1.42 38.84
CA ALA A 265 -1.83 2.19 40.08
C ALA A 265 -3.10 1.89 40.90
N HIS A 266 -4.24 1.63 40.24
CA HIS A 266 -5.54 1.63 40.91
C HIS A 266 -6.39 0.38 40.70
N ASN A 267 -5.94 -0.61 39.92
CA ASN A 267 -6.76 -1.78 39.63
C ASN A 267 -6.03 -3.12 39.78
N GLY A 268 -5.04 -3.18 40.67
CA GLY A 268 -4.34 -4.40 40.99
C GLY A 268 -3.38 -4.91 39.93
N GLY A 269 -3.02 -4.08 38.96
CA GLY A 269 -1.91 -4.34 38.05
C GLY A 269 -0.56 -4.40 38.80
N GLN A 270 0.37 -5.17 38.29
CA GLN A 270 1.72 -5.28 38.82
C GLN A 270 2.79 -4.88 37.80
N VAL A 271 2.49 -5.00 36.51
CA VAL A 271 3.31 -4.48 35.41
C VAL A 271 2.45 -3.80 34.37
N ALA A 272 2.86 -2.61 33.91
CA ALA A 272 2.23 -1.89 32.82
C ALA A 272 3.22 -1.65 31.68
N PHE A 273 2.79 -1.91 30.46
CA PHE A 273 3.58 -1.64 29.25
C PHE A 273 3.03 -0.39 28.55
N THR A 274 3.82 0.69 28.49
CA THR A 274 3.37 1.98 27.99
C THR A 274 4.51 2.81 27.38
N LYS A 275 4.25 4.10 27.06
CA LYS A 275 5.25 5.05 26.56
C LYS A 275 5.81 5.93 27.67
N VAL A 276 7.09 6.24 27.60
CA VAL A 276 7.78 7.16 28.52
C VAL A 276 7.04 8.49 28.71
N ILE A 277 6.63 9.12 27.62
CA ILE A 277 5.92 10.42 27.66
C ILE A 277 4.63 10.36 28.51
N TYR A 278 3.90 9.24 28.46
CA TYR A 278 2.68 9.07 29.25
C TYR A 278 2.99 8.72 30.71
N VAL A 279 4.11 8.05 30.99
CA VAL A 279 4.59 7.87 32.37
C VAL A 279 4.90 9.21 33.01
N LYS A 280 5.67 10.06 32.33
CA LYS A 280 5.97 11.41 32.80
C LYS A 280 4.71 12.24 33.05
N ARG A 281 3.77 12.26 32.09
CA ARG A 281 2.48 12.98 32.23
C ARG A 281 1.63 12.45 33.39
N PHE A 282 1.54 11.14 33.54
CA PHE A 282 0.75 10.50 34.59
C PHE A 282 1.25 10.88 35.99
N PHE A 283 2.57 10.96 36.16
CA PHE A 283 3.19 11.36 37.42
C PHE A 283 3.48 12.86 37.52
N GLY A 284 2.94 13.67 36.63
CA GLY A 284 3.07 15.14 36.71
C GLY A 284 4.46 15.68 36.41
N LEU A 285 5.31 14.91 35.72
CA LEU A 285 6.68 15.30 35.37
C LEU A 285 6.71 16.09 34.05
N PRO A 286 7.74 16.92 33.81
CA PRO A 286 7.89 17.68 32.58
C PRO A 286 8.14 16.75 31.38
N VAL A 287 7.64 17.16 30.19
CA VAL A 287 7.80 16.45 28.94
C VAL A 287 8.30 17.41 27.87
N GLY A 288 9.51 17.20 27.35
CA GLY A 288 10.11 18.07 26.34
C GLY A 288 10.05 19.54 26.80
N LYS A 289 9.41 20.38 25.98
CA LYS A 289 9.19 21.81 26.27
C LYS A 289 7.96 22.08 27.16
N SER A 290 7.14 21.06 27.43
CA SER A 290 5.93 21.20 28.25
C SER A 290 6.29 21.13 29.75
N PRO A 291 5.83 22.09 30.57
CA PRO A 291 6.11 22.10 32.00
C PRO A 291 5.41 20.96 32.73
N ALA A 292 5.89 20.66 33.94
CA ALA A 292 5.24 19.73 34.85
C ALA A 292 3.79 20.17 35.16
N VAL A 293 2.87 19.22 35.16
CA VAL A 293 1.47 19.43 35.54
C VAL A 293 1.18 18.56 36.76
N PRO A 294 1.01 19.14 37.97
CA PRO A 294 0.80 18.37 39.20
C PRO A 294 -0.33 17.35 39.07
N THR A 295 -0.09 16.14 39.59
CA THR A 295 -1.08 15.06 39.70
C THR A 295 -1.10 14.55 41.12
N ASN A 296 -2.05 13.69 41.47
CA ASN A 296 -2.12 13.04 42.77
C ASN A 296 -1.28 11.75 42.85
N GLU A 297 -0.59 11.41 41.76
CA GLU A 297 0.18 10.20 41.64
C GLU A 297 1.61 10.39 42.16
N ASN A 298 2.08 9.49 43.01
CA ASN A 298 3.43 9.58 43.54
C ASN A 298 4.42 8.73 42.72
N PRO A 299 5.35 9.31 41.95
CA PRO A 299 6.30 8.54 41.17
C PRO A 299 7.23 7.66 42.00
N SER A 300 7.45 7.99 43.31
CA SER A 300 8.33 7.24 44.19
C SER A 300 7.81 5.83 44.54
N ASP A 301 6.51 5.55 44.34
CA ASP A 301 5.91 4.25 44.57
C ASP A 301 6.09 3.30 43.38
N PHE A 302 6.66 3.78 42.28
CA PHE A 302 6.84 3.05 41.04
C PHE A 302 8.28 3.10 40.53
N ALA A 303 8.60 2.24 39.58
CA ALA A 303 9.89 2.22 38.91
C ALA A 303 9.73 1.75 37.45
N TYR A 304 10.63 2.19 36.58
CA TYR A 304 10.85 1.52 35.31
C TYR A 304 11.53 0.17 35.56
N PHE A 305 11.04 -0.87 34.92
CA PHE A 305 11.67 -2.19 34.96
C PHE A 305 12.39 -2.46 33.65
N CYS A 306 13.69 -2.67 33.73
CA CYS A 306 14.56 -2.80 32.57
C CYS A 306 14.63 -4.22 32.03
N PRO A 307 14.98 -4.42 30.72
CA PRO A 307 15.18 -5.74 30.14
C PRO A 307 16.26 -6.58 30.86
N ASP A 308 17.20 -5.97 31.54
CA ASP A 308 18.25 -6.61 32.33
C ASP A 308 17.85 -6.92 33.77
N GLY A 309 16.60 -6.62 34.15
CA GLY A 309 16.09 -6.84 35.52
C GLY A 309 16.32 -5.69 36.50
N THR A 310 17.03 -4.64 36.09
CA THR A 310 17.26 -3.49 36.96
C THR A 310 16.01 -2.63 37.10
N LYS A 311 15.89 -1.93 38.25
CA LYS A 311 14.83 -0.95 38.52
C LYS A 311 15.41 0.46 38.44
N VAL A 312 14.79 1.32 37.63
CA VAL A 312 15.21 2.70 37.44
C VAL A 312 14.12 3.63 37.99
N PRO A 313 14.44 4.63 38.82
CA PRO A 313 13.45 5.54 39.38
C PRO A 313 12.74 6.38 38.30
N ILE A 314 11.49 6.75 38.61
CA ILE A 314 10.67 7.64 37.76
C ILE A 314 10.80 9.06 38.30
N ASP A 315 11.59 9.89 37.61
CA ASP A 315 11.78 11.30 37.94
C ASP A 315 12.04 12.14 36.65
N ALA A 316 12.24 13.43 36.83
CA ALA A 316 12.44 14.36 35.72
C ALA A 316 13.79 14.18 35.00
N HIS A 317 14.81 13.67 35.68
CA HIS A 317 16.22 13.67 35.23
C HIS A 317 16.71 12.28 34.83
N THR A 318 16.11 11.23 35.37
CA THR A 318 16.52 9.86 35.11
C THR A 318 16.14 9.45 33.69
N LYS A 319 17.12 8.96 32.93
CA LYS A 319 16.87 8.37 31.63
C LYS A 319 16.22 7.00 31.81
N PRO A 320 15.01 6.77 31.28
CA PRO A 320 14.35 5.48 31.38
C PRO A 320 15.11 4.40 30.60
N CYS A 321 15.02 3.16 31.04
CA CYS A 321 15.48 2.01 30.28
C CYS A 321 14.42 1.58 29.27
N THR A 322 14.80 1.55 28.01
CA THR A 322 13.89 1.34 26.89
C THR A 322 13.90 -0.11 26.44
N TRP A 323 12.72 -0.74 26.38
CA TRP A 323 12.54 -2.07 25.80
C TRP A 323 12.67 -2.08 24.28
N ALA A 324 12.12 -1.07 23.63
CA ALA A 324 12.32 -0.68 22.25
C ALA A 324 11.84 0.76 22.06
N ALA A 325 12.37 1.46 21.08
CA ALA A 325 11.92 2.77 20.70
C ALA A 325 11.43 2.76 19.24
N ARG A 326 10.34 3.48 18.94
CA ARG A 326 9.97 3.69 17.55
C ARG A 326 10.79 4.85 17.01
N PRO A 327 11.56 4.65 15.94
CA PRO A 327 12.28 5.74 15.30
C PRO A 327 11.31 6.75 14.65
N TRP A 328 11.81 7.94 14.37
CA TRP A 328 11.06 8.96 13.68
C TRP A 328 10.79 8.56 12.22
N GLN A 329 9.69 9.05 11.66
CA GLN A 329 9.49 9.16 10.22
C GLN A 329 10.54 10.10 9.65
N GLY A 330 10.78 10.05 8.34
CA GLY A 330 11.78 10.93 7.75
C GLY A 330 11.76 10.94 6.23
N TYR A 331 12.72 11.66 5.69
CA TYR A 331 12.95 11.71 4.26
C TYR A 331 14.16 10.85 3.91
N MET A 332 13.98 10.03 2.89
CA MET A 332 14.98 9.06 2.46
C MET A 332 15.38 9.33 1.01
N THR A 333 16.70 9.26 0.76
CA THR A 333 17.29 9.40 -0.57
C THR A 333 18.05 8.16 -0.99
N ASN A 334 18.37 8.05 -2.29
CA ASN A 334 19.41 7.15 -2.75
C ASN A 334 20.76 7.60 -2.17
N GLY A 335 21.59 6.65 -1.74
CA GLY A 335 22.89 6.91 -1.13
C GLY A 335 23.91 7.62 -2.04
N GLN A 336 23.64 7.64 -3.34
CA GLN A 336 24.48 8.31 -4.34
C GLN A 336 24.08 9.78 -4.62
N VAL A 337 23.04 10.31 -3.95
CA VAL A 337 22.70 11.74 -4.04
C VAL A 337 23.88 12.55 -3.46
N SER A 338 24.47 13.41 -4.28
CA SER A 338 25.71 14.12 -3.94
C SER A 338 25.46 15.37 -3.10
N ASP A 339 24.41 16.16 -3.40
CA ASP A 339 24.09 17.41 -2.72
C ASP A 339 22.88 17.27 -1.79
N ILE A 340 23.08 16.49 -0.73
CA ILE A 340 22.05 16.29 0.29
C ILE A 340 21.71 17.59 1.03
N THR A 341 22.68 18.47 1.23
CA THR A 341 22.47 19.72 1.95
C THR A 341 21.48 20.63 1.22
N SER A 342 21.55 20.71 -0.11
CA SER A 342 20.55 21.46 -0.88
C SER A 342 19.18 20.80 -0.81
N VAL A 343 19.10 19.47 -0.86
CA VAL A 343 17.83 18.72 -0.72
C VAL A 343 17.18 19.02 0.63
N GLN A 344 17.93 18.91 1.73
CA GLN A 344 17.48 19.21 3.10
C GLN A 344 16.93 20.63 3.21
N LYS A 345 17.69 21.61 2.71
CA LYS A 345 17.28 23.02 2.74
C LYS A 345 15.97 23.28 1.99
N GLU A 346 15.77 22.64 0.84
CA GLU A 346 14.52 22.83 0.09
C GLU A 346 13.34 22.08 0.74
N ILE A 347 13.58 20.96 1.41
CA ILE A 347 12.55 20.28 2.23
C ILE A 347 12.10 21.18 3.40
N GLU A 348 13.04 21.82 4.11
CA GLU A 348 12.72 22.77 5.18
C GLU A 348 11.88 23.97 4.67
N LYS A 349 12.24 24.52 3.49
CA LYS A 349 11.46 25.59 2.86
C LYS A 349 10.05 25.13 2.46
N LEU A 350 9.91 23.91 1.92
CA LEU A 350 8.60 23.33 1.61
C LEU A 350 7.78 23.13 2.88
N GLY A 351 8.40 22.65 3.95
CA GLY A 351 7.75 22.50 5.26
C GLY A 351 7.18 23.82 5.76
N THR A 352 7.99 24.90 5.71
CA THR A 352 7.57 26.26 6.08
C THR A 352 6.45 26.77 5.18
N LEU A 353 6.59 26.64 3.86
CA LEU A 353 5.57 27.04 2.90
C LEU A 353 4.22 26.33 3.15
N GLY A 354 4.25 25.02 3.36
CA GLY A 354 3.04 24.23 3.62
C GLY A 354 2.34 24.64 4.90
N GLU A 355 3.08 25.00 5.95
CA GLU A 355 2.54 25.51 7.22
C GLU A 355 1.91 26.91 7.05
N GLU A 356 2.60 27.85 6.40
CA GLU A 356 2.15 29.22 6.15
C GLU A 356 0.87 29.27 5.31
N GLU A 357 0.83 28.52 4.22
CA GLU A 357 -0.31 28.49 3.29
C GLU A 357 -1.43 27.54 3.76
N LYS A 358 -1.22 26.77 4.84
CA LYS A 358 -2.11 25.70 5.34
C LYS A 358 -2.50 24.71 4.23
N ALA A 359 -1.51 24.32 3.45
CA ALA A 359 -1.68 23.55 2.24
C ALA A 359 -2.07 22.09 2.55
N ASP A 360 -3.07 21.54 1.83
CA ASP A 360 -3.47 20.14 1.99
C ASP A 360 -2.31 19.16 1.70
N TRP A 361 -1.49 19.47 0.68
CA TRP A 361 -0.33 18.67 0.30
C TRP A 361 0.74 18.55 1.40
N TRP A 362 0.75 19.43 2.37
CA TRP A 362 1.73 19.43 3.46
C TRP A 362 1.65 18.14 4.30
N LYS A 363 0.44 17.69 4.65
CA LYS A 363 0.23 16.44 5.40
C LYS A 363 0.47 15.20 4.57
N ASP A 364 -0.04 15.20 3.36
CA ASP A 364 -0.08 13.99 2.54
C ASP A 364 1.27 13.67 1.88
N LEU A 365 2.02 14.69 1.47
CA LEU A 365 3.30 14.52 0.80
C LEU A 365 4.49 14.57 1.76
N LEU A 366 4.51 15.56 2.68
CA LEU A 366 5.63 15.78 3.59
C LEU A 366 5.46 15.09 4.94
N LEU A 367 4.30 14.49 5.22
CA LEU A 367 3.96 13.86 6.51
C LEU A 367 4.11 14.85 7.69
N LEU A 368 3.94 16.13 7.44
CA LEU A 368 4.04 17.22 8.42
C LEU A 368 2.65 17.70 8.87
N ASP A 369 2.58 18.23 10.07
CA ASP A 369 1.40 18.88 10.63
C ASP A 369 1.80 20.03 11.56
N GLU A 370 0.84 20.70 12.19
CA GLU A 370 1.07 21.84 13.08
C GLU A 370 1.97 21.51 14.29
N LYS A 371 2.14 20.21 14.60
CA LYS A 371 2.90 19.71 15.75
C LYS A 371 4.27 19.16 15.36
N THR A 372 4.58 19.06 14.07
CA THR A 372 5.78 18.41 13.57
C THR A 372 6.65 19.37 12.77
N VAL A 373 7.94 19.05 12.67
CA VAL A 373 8.96 19.81 11.97
C VAL A 373 10.02 18.86 11.42
N PRO A 374 10.54 19.08 10.21
CA PRO A 374 11.70 18.36 9.72
C PRO A 374 12.95 18.78 10.49
N ILE A 375 13.76 17.83 10.89
CA ILE A 375 15.04 18.05 11.59
C ILE A 375 16.13 17.33 10.81
N ILE A 376 17.14 18.10 10.38
CA ILE A 376 18.33 17.55 9.71
C ILE A 376 18.98 16.51 10.62
N SER A 377 19.26 15.36 10.07
CA SER A 377 19.96 14.25 10.75
C SER A 377 21.22 13.88 9.99
N ASP A 378 22.17 13.25 10.70
CA ASP A 378 23.29 12.60 10.07
C ASP A 378 22.79 11.55 9.06
N LYS A 379 23.55 11.38 7.99
CA LYS A 379 23.27 10.33 7.01
C LYS A 379 23.36 8.97 7.68
N ILE A 380 22.24 8.28 7.74
CA ILE A 380 22.17 6.96 8.35
C ILE A 380 21.40 6.01 7.43
N SER A 381 21.85 4.77 7.30
CA SER A 381 21.09 3.78 6.54
C SER A 381 19.75 3.47 7.23
N PRO A 382 18.70 3.13 6.47
CA PRO A 382 17.42 2.71 7.05
C PRO A 382 17.55 1.56 8.06
N GLU A 383 18.41 0.59 7.77
CA GLU A 383 18.69 -0.54 8.66
C GLU A 383 19.30 -0.07 9.99
N GLN A 384 20.35 0.75 9.94
CA GLN A 384 20.98 1.30 11.13
C GLN A 384 20.02 2.18 11.95
N HIS A 385 19.13 2.93 11.28
CA HIS A 385 18.10 3.74 11.94
C HIS A 385 17.12 2.87 12.75
N LEU A 386 16.75 1.70 12.21
CA LEU A 386 15.89 0.73 12.89
C LEU A 386 16.61 -0.03 14.02
N GLU A 387 17.88 -0.40 13.81
CA GLU A 387 18.68 -1.11 14.80
C GLU A 387 19.00 -0.24 16.03
N ASN A 388 19.38 1.01 15.83
CA ASN A 388 19.67 1.97 16.91
C ASN A 388 18.49 2.15 17.87
N SER A 389 17.27 2.00 17.35
CA SER A 389 16.03 2.08 18.13
C SER A 389 15.60 0.74 18.74
N LYS A 390 16.32 -0.35 18.49
CA LYS A 390 15.93 -1.73 18.87
C LYS A 390 14.53 -2.08 18.31
N TYR A 391 14.20 -1.61 17.11
CA TYR A 391 12.87 -1.74 16.52
C TYR A 391 12.83 -2.72 15.35
N LEU A 392 13.98 -3.09 14.78
CA LEU A 392 14.09 -4.00 13.66
C LEU A 392 13.41 -5.35 13.96
N ASP A 393 13.75 -5.96 15.11
CA ASP A 393 13.16 -7.22 15.58
C ASP A 393 11.66 -7.12 15.87
N VAL A 394 11.16 -5.92 16.22
CA VAL A 394 9.73 -5.66 16.43
C VAL A 394 8.95 -5.69 15.10
N ILE A 395 9.57 -5.26 14.00
CA ILE A 395 8.98 -5.39 12.66
C ILE A 395 9.07 -6.84 12.19
N GLU A 396 10.23 -7.45 12.30
CA GLU A 396 10.47 -8.81 11.84
C GLU A 396 9.67 -9.85 12.62
N ARG A 397 9.54 -9.66 13.93
CA ARG A 397 8.81 -10.56 14.85
C ARG A 397 9.08 -12.04 14.56
N ASN A 398 10.34 -12.36 14.34
CA ASN A 398 10.75 -13.73 14.09
C ASN A 398 10.50 -14.58 15.34
N SER A 399 9.52 -15.45 15.24
CA SER A 399 9.14 -16.32 16.35
C SER A 399 10.09 -17.52 16.52
N GLY A 400 10.98 -17.75 15.55
CA GLY A 400 11.87 -18.92 15.51
C GLY A 400 11.16 -20.25 15.21
N ALA A 401 9.84 -20.24 15.06
CA ALA A 401 9.04 -21.41 14.70
C ALA A 401 8.40 -21.20 13.31
N PRO A 402 8.12 -22.27 12.54
CA PRO A 402 7.45 -22.14 11.24
C PRO A 402 6.06 -21.50 11.45
N GLU A 403 5.85 -20.35 10.87
CA GLU A 403 4.52 -19.73 10.82
C GLU A 403 3.71 -20.39 9.70
N ARG A 404 2.39 -20.42 9.89
CA ARG A 404 1.49 -20.80 8.82
C ARG A 404 1.47 -19.69 7.78
N ASP A 405 1.90 -20.00 6.56
CA ASP A 405 1.86 -19.09 5.45
C ASP A 405 0.53 -19.21 4.69
N ALA A 406 0.04 -18.11 4.14
CA ALA A 406 -1.00 -18.12 3.13
C ALA A 406 -0.31 -18.06 1.76
N ARG A 407 -0.23 -19.21 1.09
CA ARG A 407 0.42 -19.33 -0.23
C ARG A 407 -0.54 -18.84 -1.30
N TRP A 408 -0.12 -17.79 -1.99
CA TRP A 408 -0.88 -17.18 -3.06
C TRP A 408 -0.40 -17.68 -4.42
N CYS A 409 -1.25 -18.41 -5.12
CA CYS A 409 -0.93 -18.90 -6.45
C CYS A 409 -1.11 -17.83 -7.51
N VAL A 410 -0.10 -17.67 -8.35
CA VAL A 410 -0.02 -16.75 -9.50
C VAL A 410 0.51 -17.50 -10.72
N TRP A 411 0.25 -16.98 -11.93
CA TRP A 411 0.63 -17.67 -13.18
C TRP A 411 1.32 -16.76 -14.20
N SER A 412 1.96 -15.70 -13.76
CA SER A 412 2.86 -14.89 -14.58
C SER A 412 3.97 -14.29 -13.72
N ASP A 413 5.11 -13.98 -14.34
CA ASP A 413 6.24 -13.35 -13.65
C ASP A 413 5.86 -11.97 -13.10
N GLU A 414 5.03 -11.19 -13.81
CA GLU A 414 4.52 -9.91 -13.33
C GLU A 414 3.67 -10.08 -12.08
N SER A 415 2.76 -11.07 -12.07
CA SER A 415 1.93 -11.38 -10.90
C SER A 415 2.76 -11.91 -9.74
N LEU A 416 3.83 -12.66 -10.01
CA LEU A 416 4.77 -13.13 -9.00
C LEU A 416 5.52 -11.96 -8.36
N ALA A 417 6.05 -11.03 -9.16
CA ALA A 417 6.71 -9.83 -8.66
C ALA A 417 5.77 -8.99 -7.78
N LYS A 418 4.52 -8.80 -8.22
CA LYS A 418 3.48 -8.11 -7.44
C LYS A 418 3.17 -8.84 -6.13
N CYS A 419 3.07 -10.17 -6.14
CA CYS A 419 2.85 -10.98 -4.95
C CYS A 419 4.00 -10.83 -3.95
N HIS A 420 5.25 -10.93 -4.39
CA HIS A 420 6.42 -10.74 -3.52
C HIS A 420 6.47 -9.32 -2.92
N ALA A 421 6.14 -8.29 -3.69
CA ALA A 421 6.05 -6.93 -3.18
C ALA A 421 4.98 -6.81 -2.08
N LEU A 422 3.80 -7.39 -2.32
CA LEU A 422 2.72 -7.42 -1.34
C LEU A 422 3.10 -8.21 -0.08
N ALA A 423 3.75 -9.37 -0.22
CA ALA A 423 4.19 -10.19 0.90
C ALA A 423 5.16 -9.42 1.82
N LYS A 424 6.13 -8.71 1.24
CA LYS A 424 7.07 -7.87 2.00
C LYS A 424 6.36 -6.69 2.68
N ALA A 425 5.48 -6.00 1.98
CA ALA A 425 4.71 -4.88 2.54
C ALA A 425 3.78 -5.34 3.67
N ALA A 426 3.12 -6.48 3.51
CA ALA A 426 2.28 -7.09 4.53
C ALA A 426 3.09 -7.49 5.77
N HIS A 427 4.28 -8.09 5.56
CA HIS A 427 5.18 -8.46 6.65
C HIS A 427 5.64 -7.25 7.47
N SER A 428 6.09 -6.18 6.83
CA SER A 428 6.54 -4.96 7.53
C SER A 428 5.46 -4.32 8.39
N ARG A 429 4.19 -4.56 8.06
CA ARG A 429 3.02 -4.05 8.80
C ARG A 429 2.38 -5.06 9.74
N ASP A 430 3.06 -6.21 9.95
CA ASP A 430 2.60 -7.29 10.83
C ASP A 430 1.23 -7.88 10.40
N ALA A 431 0.98 -7.94 9.10
CA ALA A 431 -0.16 -8.67 8.57
C ALA A 431 0.07 -10.18 8.67
N ARG A 432 -0.93 -10.89 9.20
CA ARG A 432 -0.88 -12.34 9.45
C ARG A 432 -2.10 -13.04 8.85
N PRO A 433 -1.99 -14.29 8.37
CA PRO A 433 -0.76 -15.08 8.23
C PRO A 433 0.22 -14.43 7.26
N ARG A 434 1.49 -14.84 7.26
CA ARG A 434 2.46 -14.39 6.26
C ARG A 434 2.01 -14.82 4.87
N LEU A 435 2.29 -13.98 3.89
CA LEU A 435 2.04 -14.32 2.49
C LEU A 435 3.29 -14.96 1.89
N ASP A 436 3.09 -16.05 1.19
CA ASP A 436 4.07 -16.67 0.29
C ASP A 436 3.50 -16.74 -1.13
N CYS A 437 4.36 -16.88 -2.14
CA CYS A 437 3.99 -16.77 -3.54
C CYS A 437 4.34 -18.05 -4.29
N LYS A 438 3.33 -18.69 -4.88
CA LYS A 438 3.49 -19.90 -5.67
C LYS A 438 3.25 -19.60 -7.15
N LEU A 439 4.27 -19.77 -7.99
CA LEU A 439 4.14 -19.64 -9.44
C LEU A 439 3.70 -20.96 -10.07
N GLU A 440 2.68 -20.90 -10.88
CA GLU A 440 2.20 -22.01 -11.73
C GLU A 440 2.15 -21.56 -13.20
N LYS A 441 2.05 -22.52 -14.11
CA LYS A 441 2.08 -22.25 -15.56
C LYS A 441 0.86 -21.48 -16.07
N ASP A 442 -0.31 -21.68 -15.45
CA ASP A 442 -1.59 -21.09 -15.85
C ASP A 442 -2.61 -21.08 -14.70
N GLN A 443 -3.76 -20.45 -14.92
CA GLN A 443 -4.84 -20.35 -13.95
C GLN A 443 -5.40 -21.72 -13.53
N GLU A 444 -5.48 -22.68 -14.44
CA GLU A 444 -6.02 -24.01 -14.13
C GLU A 444 -5.05 -24.82 -13.27
N ALA A 445 -3.76 -24.69 -13.51
CA ALA A 445 -2.73 -25.24 -12.63
C ALA A 445 -2.83 -24.65 -11.21
N CYS A 446 -3.07 -23.32 -11.07
CA CYS A 446 -3.32 -22.72 -9.76
C CYS A 446 -4.55 -23.32 -9.07
N LEU A 447 -5.66 -23.51 -9.77
CA LEU A 447 -6.86 -24.13 -9.20
C LEU A 447 -6.60 -25.57 -8.76
N THR A 448 -5.83 -26.32 -9.54
CA THR A 448 -5.38 -27.67 -9.19
C THR A 448 -4.51 -27.66 -7.93
N THR A 449 -3.54 -26.72 -7.87
CA THR A 449 -2.66 -26.55 -6.71
C THR A 449 -3.45 -26.19 -5.44
N LEU A 450 -4.52 -25.36 -5.55
CA LEU A 450 -5.40 -25.08 -4.41
C LEU A 450 -6.17 -26.32 -3.97
N ARG A 451 -6.76 -27.07 -4.90
CA ARG A 451 -7.47 -28.33 -4.60
C ARG A 451 -6.58 -29.34 -3.90
N ASP A 452 -5.32 -29.41 -4.32
CA ASP A 452 -4.32 -30.36 -3.81
C ASP A 452 -3.53 -29.79 -2.62
N GLU A 453 -4.06 -28.75 -1.96
CA GLU A 453 -3.52 -28.09 -0.75
C GLU A 453 -2.09 -27.54 -0.92
N GLY A 454 -1.66 -27.29 -2.15
CA GLY A 454 -0.37 -26.67 -2.47
C GLY A 454 -0.38 -25.14 -2.36
N ALA A 455 -1.54 -24.51 -2.31
CA ALA A 455 -1.77 -23.09 -2.07
C ALA A 455 -3.13 -22.85 -1.40
N GLU A 456 -3.32 -21.68 -0.77
CA GLU A 456 -4.55 -21.29 -0.10
C GLU A 456 -5.35 -20.24 -0.85
N LEU A 457 -4.69 -19.42 -1.67
CA LEU A 457 -5.28 -18.23 -2.30
C LEU A 457 -4.99 -18.18 -3.80
N VAL A 458 -5.98 -17.71 -4.56
CA VAL A 458 -5.84 -17.35 -5.97
C VAL A 458 -6.79 -16.19 -6.28
N ILE A 459 -6.37 -15.23 -7.11
CA ILE A 459 -7.27 -14.20 -7.62
C ILE A 459 -7.84 -14.68 -8.96
N LEU A 460 -9.16 -14.64 -9.10
CA LEU A 460 -9.85 -15.07 -10.29
C LEU A 460 -10.72 -13.94 -10.84
N THR A 461 -10.86 -13.90 -12.16
CA THR A 461 -11.89 -13.07 -12.81
C THR A 461 -13.28 -13.70 -12.63
N GLY A 462 -14.34 -12.90 -12.70
CA GLY A 462 -15.71 -13.36 -12.45
C GLY A 462 -16.13 -14.58 -13.28
N GLY A 463 -15.67 -14.71 -14.52
CA GLY A 463 -15.94 -15.88 -15.38
C GLY A 463 -15.32 -17.20 -14.86
N ALA A 464 -14.13 -17.11 -14.27
CA ALA A 464 -13.42 -18.27 -13.73
C ALA A 464 -13.93 -18.69 -12.34
N VAL A 465 -14.54 -17.79 -11.58
CA VAL A 465 -15.05 -18.07 -10.23
C VAL A 465 -16.10 -19.19 -10.24
N LYS A 466 -17.00 -19.21 -11.23
CA LYS A 466 -18.01 -20.27 -11.36
C LYS A 466 -17.35 -21.64 -11.51
N LYS A 467 -16.43 -21.79 -12.46
CA LYS A 467 -15.66 -23.03 -12.67
C LYS A 467 -14.91 -23.45 -11.41
N ALA A 468 -14.27 -22.49 -10.74
CA ALA A 468 -13.52 -22.75 -9.52
C ALA A 468 -14.40 -23.31 -8.39
N ILE A 469 -15.63 -22.80 -8.22
CA ILE A 469 -16.58 -23.29 -7.22
C ILE A 469 -17.08 -24.71 -7.58
N GLU A 470 -17.48 -24.90 -8.84
CA GLU A 470 -18.13 -26.15 -9.28
C GLU A 470 -17.17 -27.31 -9.42
N GLU A 471 -15.94 -27.08 -9.89
CA GLU A 471 -15.00 -28.16 -10.25
C GLU A 471 -13.84 -28.32 -9.24
N PHE A 472 -13.49 -27.26 -8.48
CA PHE A 472 -12.31 -27.27 -7.58
C PHE A 472 -12.66 -27.06 -6.10
N ASN A 473 -13.94 -26.95 -5.76
CA ASN A 473 -14.44 -26.79 -4.38
C ASN A 473 -13.81 -25.57 -3.63
N VAL A 474 -13.51 -24.48 -4.33
CA VAL A 474 -13.00 -23.25 -3.73
C VAL A 474 -14.15 -22.29 -3.41
N LYS A 475 -13.90 -21.34 -2.49
CA LYS A 475 -14.88 -20.34 -2.05
C LYS A 475 -14.37 -18.93 -2.29
N PRO A 476 -15.16 -18.02 -2.87
CA PRO A 476 -14.83 -16.60 -2.90
C PRO A 476 -14.91 -16.02 -1.47
N ILE A 477 -13.84 -15.38 -1.02
CA ILE A 477 -13.75 -14.83 0.35
C ILE A 477 -13.62 -13.30 0.34
N ILE A 478 -13.05 -12.72 -0.72
CA ILE A 478 -12.81 -11.28 -0.87
C ILE A 478 -13.05 -10.91 -2.33
N ALA A 479 -13.64 -9.75 -2.58
CA ALA A 479 -13.73 -9.14 -3.90
C ALA A 479 -12.94 -7.83 -3.93
N GLU A 480 -12.25 -7.57 -5.05
CA GLU A 480 -11.58 -6.29 -5.28
C GLU A 480 -12.64 -5.19 -5.46
N ASN A 481 -12.51 -4.09 -4.73
CA ASN A 481 -13.39 -2.94 -4.84
C ASN A 481 -12.68 -1.80 -5.57
N TYR A 482 -13.18 -1.45 -6.75
CA TYR A 482 -12.64 -0.36 -7.58
C TYR A 482 -13.39 0.97 -7.39
N GLY A 483 -14.37 1.02 -6.47
CA GLY A 483 -15.14 2.22 -6.15
C GLY A 483 -14.50 3.05 -5.04
N ASN A 484 -15.11 4.19 -4.75
CA ASN A 484 -14.71 5.12 -3.68
C ASN A 484 -15.14 4.67 -2.26
N GLY A 485 -15.35 3.38 -2.04
CA GLY A 485 -15.77 2.81 -0.75
C GLY A 485 -17.27 2.89 -0.45
N SER A 486 -18.06 3.62 -1.23
CA SER A 486 -19.51 3.75 -1.05
C SER A 486 -20.32 2.66 -1.76
N THR A 487 -19.73 1.95 -2.71
CA THR A 487 -20.37 0.83 -3.43
C THR A 487 -20.03 -0.50 -2.78
N LYS A 488 -21.05 -1.31 -2.51
CA LYS A 488 -20.90 -2.62 -1.85
C LYS A 488 -20.28 -3.70 -2.74
N PHE A 489 -20.12 -3.44 -4.05
CA PHE A 489 -19.60 -4.41 -5.02
C PHE A 489 -18.65 -3.73 -6.00
N SER A 490 -17.62 -4.46 -6.43
CA SER A 490 -16.76 -4.06 -7.52
C SER A 490 -17.42 -4.46 -8.84
N GLU A 491 -18.17 -3.55 -9.43
CA GLU A 491 -18.73 -3.76 -10.76
C GLU A 491 -17.75 -3.23 -11.81
N ARG A 492 -17.32 -4.10 -12.70
CA ARG A 492 -16.68 -3.71 -13.95
C ARG A 492 -17.71 -3.82 -15.07
N PRO A 493 -18.35 -2.72 -15.49
CA PRO A 493 -19.35 -2.80 -16.51
C PRO A 493 -18.73 -3.16 -17.87
N ALA A 494 -19.30 -4.16 -18.54
CA ALA A 494 -19.07 -4.36 -19.95
C ALA A 494 -19.86 -3.31 -20.73
N VAL A 495 -19.19 -2.62 -21.65
CA VAL A 495 -19.79 -1.55 -22.44
C VAL A 495 -19.59 -1.79 -23.94
N ALA A 496 -20.59 -1.43 -24.73
CA ALA A 496 -20.49 -1.32 -26.17
C ALA A 496 -20.19 0.15 -26.53
N VAL A 497 -19.12 0.40 -27.25
CA VAL A 497 -18.71 1.74 -27.66
C VAL A 497 -18.91 1.89 -29.16
N VAL A 498 -19.59 2.96 -29.54
CA VAL A 498 -19.82 3.36 -30.94
C VAL A 498 -19.37 4.80 -31.15
N LYS A 499 -19.10 5.18 -32.39
CA LYS A 499 -18.83 6.59 -32.72
C LYS A 499 -20.07 7.44 -32.46
N LYS A 500 -19.87 8.63 -31.93
CA LYS A 500 -20.94 9.56 -31.55
C LYS A 500 -21.88 9.93 -32.71
N ASP A 501 -21.35 9.99 -33.92
CA ASP A 501 -22.02 10.31 -35.18
C ASP A 501 -22.57 9.07 -35.91
N SER A 502 -22.47 7.89 -35.31
CA SER A 502 -23.03 6.67 -35.90
C SER A 502 -24.56 6.64 -35.84
N SER A 503 -25.18 5.94 -36.78
CA SER A 503 -26.62 5.70 -36.81
C SER A 503 -27.11 4.63 -35.83
N ILE A 504 -26.23 4.11 -34.97
CA ILE A 504 -26.52 3.03 -34.02
C ILE A 504 -27.10 3.63 -32.74
N ASN A 505 -28.38 3.36 -32.47
CA ASN A 505 -29.10 3.87 -31.29
C ASN A 505 -29.69 2.75 -30.40
N LYS A 506 -29.79 1.53 -30.91
CA LYS A 506 -30.34 0.35 -30.22
C LYS A 506 -29.58 -0.91 -30.65
N LEU A 507 -29.72 -2.00 -29.88
CA LEU A 507 -29.02 -3.27 -30.13
C LEU A 507 -29.29 -3.84 -31.54
N ALA A 508 -30.51 -3.72 -32.03
CA ALA A 508 -30.86 -4.24 -33.36
C ALA A 508 -30.10 -3.52 -34.52
N ASP A 509 -29.70 -2.26 -34.32
CA ASP A 509 -28.96 -1.49 -35.33
C ASP A 509 -27.52 -2.01 -35.51
N LEU A 510 -27.06 -2.91 -34.63
CA LEU A 510 -25.76 -3.56 -34.70
C LEU A 510 -25.70 -4.66 -35.78
N LYS A 511 -26.85 -5.17 -36.22
CA LYS A 511 -26.90 -6.20 -37.25
C LYS A 511 -26.20 -5.69 -38.53
N ASP A 512 -25.44 -6.58 -39.14
CA ASP A 512 -24.67 -6.32 -40.38
C ASP A 512 -23.60 -5.19 -40.22
N LYS A 513 -23.25 -4.80 -38.99
CA LYS A 513 -22.13 -3.87 -38.74
C LYS A 513 -20.84 -4.65 -38.49
N LYS A 514 -19.72 -3.95 -38.56
CA LYS A 514 -18.42 -4.51 -38.16
C LYS A 514 -18.26 -4.44 -36.63
N SER A 515 -17.68 -5.47 -36.05
CA SER A 515 -17.46 -5.52 -34.60
C SER A 515 -16.02 -5.83 -34.22
N CYS A 516 -15.63 -5.44 -33.00
CA CYS A 516 -14.43 -5.95 -32.39
C CYS A 516 -14.71 -6.42 -30.94
N HIS A 517 -13.96 -7.40 -30.56
CA HIS A 517 -14.06 -8.08 -29.30
C HIS A 517 -12.66 -8.13 -28.65
N THR A 518 -12.61 -8.09 -27.33
CA THR A 518 -11.32 -8.19 -26.63
C THR A 518 -10.64 -9.52 -26.89
N PHE A 519 -11.40 -10.63 -26.75
CA PHE A 519 -10.95 -11.99 -27.05
C PHE A 519 -12.14 -12.91 -27.40
N TYR A 520 -11.86 -13.98 -28.11
CA TYR A 520 -12.80 -15.03 -28.45
C TYR A 520 -13.02 -15.97 -27.28
N LYS A 521 -14.27 -16.20 -26.86
CA LYS A 521 -14.75 -17.13 -25.80
C LYS A 521 -14.23 -16.91 -24.37
N ASN A 522 -13.05 -16.42 -24.17
CA ASN A 522 -12.40 -16.38 -22.86
C ASN A 522 -12.45 -15.00 -22.17
N ASP A 523 -13.34 -14.11 -22.58
CA ASP A 523 -13.47 -12.79 -21.98
C ASP A 523 -14.93 -12.44 -21.68
N PHE A 524 -15.15 -11.90 -20.49
CA PHE A 524 -16.49 -11.51 -20.07
C PHE A 524 -17.04 -10.36 -20.91
N ALA A 525 -16.27 -9.29 -21.04
CA ALA A 525 -16.77 -8.06 -21.66
C ALA A 525 -16.81 -8.12 -23.17
N GLY A 526 -15.80 -8.73 -23.78
CA GLY A 526 -15.69 -8.81 -25.23
C GLY A 526 -16.47 -9.97 -25.84
N TRP A 527 -16.85 -10.98 -25.05
CA TRP A 527 -17.51 -12.17 -25.58
C TRP A 527 -18.77 -12.57 -24.80
N LEU A 528 -18.66 -12.95 -23.54
CA LEU A 528 -19.79 -13.52 -22.82
C LEU A 528 -20.95 -12.54 -22.65
N ALA A 529 -20.67 -11.29 -22.27
CA ALA A 529 -21.69 -10.27 -22.09
C ALA A 529 -22.44 -9.94 -23.38
N PRO A 530 -21.76 -9.65 -24.53
CA PRO A 530 -22.45 -9.39 -25.79
C PRO A 530 -23.27 -10.58 -26.29
N VAL A 531 -22.75 -11.80 -26.22
CA VAL A 531 -23.50 -13.02 -26.56
C VAL A 531 -24.77 -13.11 -25.75
N GLN A 532 -24.69 -12.96 -24.43
CA GLN A 532 -25.86 -13.06 -23.56
C GLN A 532 -26.88 -11.93 -23.80
N VAL A 533 -26.41 -10.71 -24.02
CA VAL A 533 -27.29 -9.57 -24.28
C VAL A 533 -28.02 -9.73 -25.61
N LEU A 534 -27.33 -10.14 -26.67
CA LEU A 534 -27.92 -10.35 -27.99
C LEU A 534 -28.87 -11.56 -28.01
N LYS A 535 -28.54 -12.65 -27.30
CA LYS A 535 -29.44 -13.80 -27.10
C LYS A 535 -30.70 -13.40 -26.34
N LYS A 536 -30.56 -12.66 -25.23
CA LYS A 536 -31.69 -12.17 -24.44
C LYS A 536 -32.60 -11.24 -25.22
N ALA A 537 -32.03 -10.47 -26.16
CA ALA A 537 -32.77 -9.61 -27.06
C ALA A 537 -33.38 -10.35 -28.28
N GLY A 538 -33.16 -11.66 -28.41
CA GLY A 538 -33.65 -12.48 -29.53
C GLY A 538 -32.97 -12.17 -30.88
N LEU A 539 -31.80 -11.51 -30.85
CA LEU A 539 -31.06 -11.10 -32.06
C LEU A 539 -30.12 -12.19 -32.58
N ILE A 540 -29.70 -13.09 -31.71
CA ILE A 540 -28.99 -14.34 -32.04
C ILE A 540 -29.60 -15.50 -31.27
N THR A 541 -29.49 -16.72 -31.78
CA THR A 541 -30.04 -17.93 -31.13
C THR A 541 -28.99 -18.74 -30.38
N SER A 542 -27.76 -18.71 -30.88
CA SER A 542 -26.62 -19.42 -30.28
C SER A 542 -25.40 -18.49 -30.21
N GLU A 543 -24.34 -18.95 -29.56
CA GLU A 543 -23.06 -18.23 -29.49
C GLU A 543 -22.38 -18.13 -30.87
N GLU A 544 -22.50 -19.18 -31.65
CA GLU A 544 -21.98 -19.27 -33.03
C GLU A 544 -22.64 -18.24 -33.95
N GLY A 545 -23.91 -17.93 -33.72
CA GLY A 545 -24.66 -16.90 -34.45
C GLY A 545 -24.08 -15.50 -34.38
N LEU A 546 -23.14 -15.25 -33.44
CA LEU A 546 -22.46 -13.97 -33.36
C LEU A 546 -21.65 -13.64 -34.61
N GLY A 547 -21.01 -14.62 -35.24
CA GLY A 547 -20.25 -14.46 -36.48
C GLY A 547 -21.11 -14.14 -37.71
N GLU A 548 -22.40 -14.55 -37.68
CA GLU A 548 -23.37 -14.29 -38.74
C GLU A 548 -24.15 -12.99 -38.50
N PHE A 549 -24.24 -12.54 -37.26
CA PHE A 549 -24.94 -11.33 -36.85
C PHE A 549 -24.20 -10.07 -37.36
N PHE A 550 -22.87 -10.10 -37.37
CA PHE A 550 -22.02 -9.01 -37.84
C PHE A 550 -21.54 -9.27 -39.27
N SER A 551 -21.32 -8.21 -40.04
CA SER A 551 -20.77 -8.32 -41.42
C SER A 551 -19.29 -8.71 -41.44
N GLY A 552 -18.60 -8.66 -40.30
CA GLY A 552 -17.22 -9.05 -40.09
C GLY A 552 -16.71 -8.56 -38.73
N SER A 553 -15.85 -9.32 -38.11
CA SER A 553 -15.40 -9.05 -36.74
C SER A 553 -13.89 -9.25 -36.57
N CYS A 554 -13.33 -8.61 -35.54
CA CYS A 554 -12.05 -9.02 -34.96
C CYS A 554 -12.30 -9.54 -33.54
N ALA A 555 -12.14 -10.84 -33.35
CA ALA A 555 -12.18 -11.52 -32.07
C ALA A 555 -10.90 -12.35 -31.91
N PRO A 556 -9.82 -11.78 -31.36
CA PRO A 556 -8.53 -12.46 -31.20
C PRO A 556 -8.68 -13.80 -30.50
N GLY A 557 -8.10 -14.84 -31.08
CA GLY A 557 -8.31 -16.23 -30.67
C GLY A 557 -9.33 -17.02 -31.49
N ALA A 558 -10.08 -16.37 -32.38
CA ALA A 558 -10.91 -17.04 -33.36
C ALA A 558 -10.08 -17.65 -34.50
N SER A 559 -10.65 -18.65 -35.21
CA SER A 559 -10.00 -19.22 -36.40
C SER A 559 -9.78 -18.13 -37.46
N LYS A 560 -8.62 -18.12 -38.10
CA LYS A 560 -8.26 -17.17 -39.17
C LYS A 560 -9.22 -17.20 -40.36
N THR A 561 -9.89 -18.33 -40.60
CA THR A 561 -10.89 -18.51 -41.67
C THR A 561 -12.30 -18.08 -41.28
N SER A 562 -12.53 -17.79 -40.00
CA SER A 562 -13.84 -17.39 -39.46
C SER A 562 -14.18 -15.94 -39.83
N PRO A 563 -15.47 -15.60 -40.03
CA PRO A 563 -15.95 -14.21 -40.07
C PRO A 563 -15.54 -13.38 -38.84
N LEU A 564 -15.30 -14.01 -37.73
CA LEU A 564 -14.85 -13.40 -36.48
C LEU A 564 -13.38 -12.94 -36.48
N CYS A 565 -12.61 -13.31 -37.53
CA CYS A 565 -11.22 -12.92 -37.71
C CYS A 565 -10.99 -11.96 -38.88
N GLN A 566 -12.04 -11.65 -39.64
CA GLN A 566 -11.92 -10.86 -40.88
C GLN A 566 -11.38 -9.45 -40.70
N GLN A 567 -11.59 -8.86 -39.55
CA GLN A 567 -11.22 -7.48 -39.25
C GLN A 567 -9.95 -7.39 -38.40
N CYS A 568 -9.35 -8.53 -37.99
CA CYS A 568 -8.05 -8.54 -37.32
C CYS A 568 -6.92 -8.29 -38.33
N ILE A 569 -5.87 -7.61 -37.91
CA ILE A 569 -4.81 -7.09 -38.80
C ILE A 569 -3.40 -7.60 -38.48
N GLY A 570 -3.23 -8.29 -37.32
CA GLY A 570 -1.91 -8.69 -36.85
C GLY A 570 -1.11 -7.52 -36.29
N ASP A 571 0.20 -7.65 -36.30
CA ASP A 571 1.15 -6.63 -35.81
C ASP A 571 1.30 -5.50 -36.86
N MET A 572 0.73 -4.32 -36.58
CA MET A 572 0.82 -3.14 -37.45
C MET A 572 2.23 -2.54 -37.50
N GLU A 573 3.06 -2.74 -36.49
CA GLU A 573 4.41 -2.19 -36.46
C GLU A 573 5.37 -3.01 -37.36
N SER A 574 5.03 -4.27 -37.63
CA SER A 574 5.80 -5.11 -38.56
C SER A 574 5.71 -4.57 -39.97
N GLN A 575 6.83 -4.55 -40.69
CA GLN A 575 6.88 -4.22 -42.14
C GLN A 575 6.74 -5.48 -43.03
N ASP A 576 6.75 -6.65 -42.41
CA ASP A 576 6.69 -7.95 -43.06
C ASP A 576 5.25 -8.48 -43.08
N ASP A 577 4.71 -8.69 -44.28
CA ASP A 577 3.35 -9.20 -44.47
C ASP A 577 3.18 -10.63 -43.97
N GLN A 578 4.25 -11.45 -43.91
CA GLN A 578 4.18 -12.79 -43.38
C GLN A 578 4.02 -12.74 -41.85
N THR A 579 4.72 -11.81 -41.19
CA THR A 579 4.57 -11.58 -39.74
C THR A 579 3.19 -11.06 -39.39
N LYS A 580 2.64 -10.11 -40.17
CA LYS A 580 1.26 -9.61 -40.00
C LYS A 580 0.25 -10.76 -40.11
N GLU A 581 0.35 -11.59 -41.14
CA GLU A 581 -0.55 -12.72 -41.30
C GLU A 581 -0.33 -13.80 -40.22
N ALA A 582 0.92 -14.03 -39.78
CA ALA A 582 1.21 -14.96 -38.70
C ALA A 582 0.57 -14.53 -37.39
N THR A 583 0.63 -13.25 -37.05
CA THR A 583 0.10 -12.67 -35.80
C THR A 583 -1.40 -12.36 -35.87
N ARG A 584 -1.99 -12.29 -37.07
CA ARG A 584 -3.40 -12.00 -37.28
C ARG A 584 -4.31 -12.94 -36.48
N CYS A 585 -5.20 -12.34 -35.70
CA CYS A 585 -6.17 -13.02 -34.86
C CYS A 585 -5.59 -13.84 -33.69
N GLN A 586 -4.31 -13.64 -33.35
CA GLN A 586 -3.76 -14.32 -32.17
C GLN A 586 -4.33 -13.72 -30.87
N PRO A 587 -4.56 -14.54 -29.82
CA PRO A 587 -5.06 -14.06 -28.52
C PRO A 587 -3.93 -13.46 -27.67
N THR A 588 -3.04 -12.68 -28.28
CA THR A 588 -1.88 -12.06 -27.66
C THR A 588 -1.78 -10.61 -28.12
N GLN A 589 -0.89 -9.83 -27.52
CA GLN A 589 -0.62 -8.46 -27.95
C GLN A 589 0.06 -8.35 -29.31
N ALA A 590 0.44 -9.47 -29.93
CA ALA A 590 0.90 -9.49 -31.31
C ALA A 590 -0.22 -9.24 -32.34
N GLU A 591 -1.49 -9.33 -31.94
CA GLU A 591 -2.63 -8.79 -32.67
C GLU A 591 -2.97 -7.41 -32.08
N ASP A 592 -2.77 -6.33 -32.84
CA ASP A 592 -2.94 -4.95 -32.35
C ASP A 592 -4.35 -4.62 -31.86
N PHE A 593 -5.35 -5.35 -32.35
CA PHE A 593 -6.73 -5.19 -31.89
C PHE A 593 -7.10 -6.10 -30.73
N SER A 594 -6.13 -6.78 -30.11
CA SER A 594 -6.36 -7.63 -28.94
C SER A 594 -6.54 -6.84 -27.63
N GLY A 595 -7.31 -7.39 -26.70
CA GLY A 595 -7.60 -6.79 -25.39
C GLY A 595 -8.40 -5.51 -25.45
N SER A 596 -8.66 -4.88 -24.30
CA SER A 596 -9.49 -3.66 -24.21
C SER A 596 -8.86 -2.45 -24.92
N LYS A 597 -7.54 -2.33 -24.90
CA LYS A 597 -6.82 -1.25 -25.59
C LYS A 597 -6.89 -1.41 -27.10
N GLY A 598 -6.64 -2.62 -27.59
CA GLY A 598 -6.71 -2.94 -29.01
C GLY A 598 -8.13 -2.78 -29.56
N ALA A 599 -9.14 -3.27 -28.85
CA ALA A 599 -10.53 -3.09 -29.21
C ALA A 599 -10.93 -1.60 -29.29
N LEU A 600 -10.45 -0.75 -28.38
CA LEU A 600 -10.68 0.70 -28.46
C LEU A 600 -9.96 1.35 -29.64
N SER A 601 -8.70 0.96 -29.91
CA SER A 601 -7.94 1.42 -31.09
C SER A 601 -8.69 1.14 -32.40
N TYR A 602 -9.32 -0.01 -32.48
CA TYR A 602 -10.12 -0.39 -33.64
C TYR A 602 -11.28 0.62 -33.93
N VAL A 603 -12.04 1.02 -32.87
CA VAL A 603 -13.12 2.02 -33.02
C VAL A 603 -12.60 3.37 -33.48
N ILE A 604 -11.42 3.77 -32.99
CA ILE A 604 -10.83 5.08 -33.28
C ILE A 604 -10.35 5.14 -34.74
N ASN A 605 -9.74 4.08 -35.24
CA ASN A 605 -9.01 4.06 -36.50
C ASN A 605 -9.87 3.68 -37.71
N LEU A 606 -11.02 3.02 -37.54
CA LEU A 606 -11.86 2.56 -38.63
C LEU A 606 -13.25 3.23 -38.66
N ILE A 607 -13.75 3.49 -39.85
CA ILE A 607 -15.05 4.13 -40.08
C ILE A 607 -16.16 3.05 -39.98
N SER A 608 -17.15 3.27 -39.11
CA SER A 608 -18.37 2.43 -38.94
C SER A 608 -18.21 1.14 -38.09
N VAL A 609 -17.77 1.26 -36.86
CA VAL A 609 -17.51 0.11 -35.98
C VAL A 609 -17.96 0.34 -34.55
N TYR A 610 -18.31 -0.73 -33.86
CA TYR A 610 -18.43 -0.72 -32.40
C TYR A 610 -17.56 -1.82 -31.75
N CYS A 611 -17.14 -1.58 -30.54
CA CYS A 611 -16.36 -2.53 -29.77
C CYS A 611 -16.89 -2.74 -28.35
N LEU A 612 -16.64 -3.92 -27.84
CA LEU A 612 -17.05 -4.36 -26.52
C LEU A 612 -15.82 -4.59 -25.65
N PHE A 613 -15.70 -3.83 -24.55
CA PHE A 613 -14.60 -3.98 -23.59
C PHE A 613 -14.98 -3.51 -22.20
N LEU A 614 -14.18 -3.90 -21.21
CA LEU A 614 -14.29 -3.40 -19.84
C LEU A 614 -13.72 -1.98 -19.77
N VAL A 615 -14.48 -1.04 -19.22
CA VAL A 615 -13.95 0.26 -18.84
C VAL A 615 -13.47 0.13 -17.38
N PRO A 616 -12.17 0.32 -17.09
CA PRO A 616 -11.75 0.52 -15.72
C PRO A 616 -12.43 1.79 -15.22
N TYR A 617 -13.17 1.67 -14.13
CA TYR A 617 -13.81 2.80 -13.46
C TYR A 617 -12.71 3.70 -12.87
N GLN A 618 -12.39 4.80 -13.54
CA GLN A 618 -11.67 5.89 -12.90
C GLN A 618 -12.70 6.73 -12.15
N SER A 619 -12.65 6.68 -10.82
CA SER A 619 -13.40 7.60 -9.99
C SER A 619 -12.90 9.02 -10.28
N HIS A 620 -13.69 9.81 -11.01
CA HIS A 620 -13.51 11.24 -10.97
C HIS A 620 -14.16 11.75 -9.69
N SER A 621 -13.35 11.98 -8.65
CA SER A 621 -13.71 12.91 -7.60
C SER A 621 -13.76 14.31 -8.23
N ASN A 622 -14.94 14.92 -8.20
CA ASN A 622 -15.13 16.35 -8.46
C ASN A 622 -14.34 17.17 -7.47
#